data_67ae773d1fe269cbb34a7d43089c2f97
#
_entry.id   67ae773d1fe269cbb34a7d43089c2f97
#
_cell.length_a   1.000
_cell.length_b   1.000
_cell.length_c   1.000
_cell.angle_alpha   90.00
_cell.angle_beta   90.00
_cell.angle_gamma   90.00
#
_symmetry.space_group_name_H-M   'P 1'
#
loop_
_entity.id
_entity.type
_entity.pdbx_description
1 polymer ?
#
loop_
_entity_poly.entity_id
_entity_poly.type
_entity_poly.pdbx_seq_one_letter_code
_entity_poly.pdbx_strand_id
1 'polypeptide(L)'
;LILCQAMLPEMGRHKLNLVAKNLKLGKFDHHRASDDAFMLAKIYMELIGRLVSDKGLKKLEEINYKAGEIDVKKLKSYHQIILVRNQAGLKNLYRPVSYSNLRYFYKKPLIPKSVLLEHREGLIFGSACEAGELFQAMVNKAPEETIERLAKFYDYLEIQPIANNEFMVREGTAENDEELREYNRRIVRLGDKLGIPVCATCDVHFLDPKDAVYRKIILTSMGFKDAENQAPLYLRTTEEMLAQFEYLGAEKAKEVVITNTNNIADQIEVVRPIPKGTFTPTIDGAEEE
;
A
#
# COMPACT_ATOMS: atom_id res chain seq x y z
N LEU A 1 7.42 -11.77 -12.27
CA LEU A 1 6.03 -11.46 -12.62
C LEU A 1 5.95 -10.19 -13.50
N ILE A 2 6.50 -9.06 -13.05
CA ILE A 2 6.45 -7.77 -13.78
C ILE A 2 7.03 -7.91 -15.21
N LEU A 3 8.18 -8.56 -15.35
CA LEU A 3 8.80 -8.81 -16.64
C LEU A 3 7.89 -9.65 -17.56
N CYS A 4 7.22 -10.68 -17.01
CA CYS A 4 6.25 -11.47 -17.77
C CYS A 4 5.05 -10.63 -18.22
N GLN A 5 4.55 -9.74 -17.38
CA GLN A 5 3.44 -8.86 -17.72
C GLN A 5 3.79 -7.85 -18.81
N ALA A 6 5.02 -7.35 -18.81
CA ALA A 6 5.50 -6.41 -19.83
C ALA A 6 5.77 -7.10 -21.18
N MET A 7 6.32 -8.30 -21.16
CA MET A 7 6.75 -9.00 -22.38
C MET A 7 5.71 -9.96 -22.98
N LEU A 8 4.69 -10.31 -22.21
CA LEU A 8 3.60 -11.22 -22.60
C LEU A 8 2.23 -10.58 -22.27
N PRO A 9 1.95 -9.36 -22.77
CA PRO A 9 0.74 -8.60 -22.42
C PRO A 9 -0.55 -9.28 -22.87
N GLU A 10 -0.47 -10.17 -23.88
CA GLU A 10 -1.59 -10.96 -24.38
C GLU A 10 -2.09 -12.01 -23.38
N MET A 11 -1.29 -12.38 -22.39
CA MET A 11 -1.68 -13.33 -21.36
C MET A 11 -2.56 -12.68 -20.32
N GLY A 12 -3.79 -13.16 -20.12
CA GLY A 12 -4.71 -12.67 -19.09
C GLY A 12 -4.27 -13.01 -17.64
N ARG A 13 -3.43 -14.03 -17.47
CA ARG A 13 -2.91 -14.50 -16.17
C ARG A 13 -1.45 -14.93 -16.30
N HIS A 14 -0.60 -14.47 -15.37
CA HIS A 14 0.84 -14.75 -15.36
C HIS A 14 1.25 -15.67 -14.19
N LYS A 15 0.47 -16.75 -13.94
CA LYS A 15 0.88 -17.80 -12.99
C LYS A 15 2.05 -18.58 -13.59
N LEU A 16 2.98 -19.06 -12.75
CA LEU A 16 4.21 -19.74 -13.15
C LEU A 16 3.98 -20.84 -14.18
N ASN A 17 3.03 -21.73 -13.91
CA ASN A 17 2.66 -22.84 -14.81
C ASN A 17 2.08 -22.37 -16.16
N LEU A 18 1.32 -21.28 -16.17
CA LEU A 18 0.75 -20.72 -17.40
C LEU A 18 1.80 -20.04 -18.26
N VAL A 19 2.73 -19.29 -17.63
CA VAL A 19 3.86 -18.68 -18.34
C VAL A 19 4.79 -19.75 -18.91
N ALA A 20 5.14 -20.77 -18.12
CA ALA A 20 5.95 -21.90 -18.59
C ALA A 20 5.31 -22.62 -19.80
N LYS A 21 3.99 -22.82 -19.77
CA LYS A 21 3.24 -23.39 -20.89
C LYS A 21 3.23 -22.48 -22.12
N ASN A 22 3.01 -21.19 -21.95
CA ASN A 22 3.03 -20.20 -23.04
C ASN A 22 4.40 -20.16 -23.72
N LEU A 23 5.47 -20.15 -22.93
CA LEU A 23 6.85 -20.14 -23.41
C LEU A 23 7.36 -21.52 -23.86
N LYS A 24 6.54 -22.58 -23.77
CA LYS A 24 6.86 -23.98 -24.16
C LYS A 24 8.08 -24.55 -23.43
N LEU A 25 8.28 -24.18 -22.16
CA LEU A 25 9.46 -24.58 -21.35
C LEU A 25 9.38 -25.99 -20.73
N GLY A 26 8.35 -26.77 -21.08
CA GLY A 26 8.13 -28.12 -20.57
C GLY A 26 7.20 -28.18 -19.36
N LYS A 27 7.02 -29.39 -18.82
CA LYS A 27 6.23 -29.65 -17.60
C LYS A 27 7.15 -29.67 -16.38
N PHE A 28 6.65 -29.34 -15.22
CA PHE A 28 7.34 -29.40 -13.93
C PHE A 28 6.35 -29.70 -12.81
N ASP A 29 6.83 -30.24 -11.69
CA ASP A 29 6.01 -30.50 -10.51
C ASP A 29 5.79 -29.22 -9.73
N HIS A 30 4.66 -28.58 -10.01
CA HIS A 30 4.27 -27.34 -9.35
C HIS A 30 4.00 -27.56 -7.86
N HIS A 31 4.44 -26.64 -7.01
CA HIS A 31 4.44 -26.66 -5.54
C HIS A 31 5.62 -27.42 -4.90
N ARG A 32 6.64 -27.81 -5.66
CA ARG A 32 7.97 -28.16 -5.13
C ARG A 32 8.87 -26.92 -5.26
N ALA A 33 9.40 -26.44 -4.17
CA ALA A 33 10.17 -25.19 -4.15
C ALA A 33 11.37 -25.18 -5.12
N SER A 34 12.07 -26.31 -5.25
CA SER A 34 13.18 -26.49 -6.21
C SER A 34 12.73 -26.39 -7.66
N ASP A 35 11.61 -27.03 -7.98
CA ASP A 35 11.10 -27.11 -9.35
C ASP A 35 10.47 -25.78 -9.78
N ASP A 36 9.78 -25.10 -8.85
CA ASP A 36 9.27 -23.75 -9.05
C ASP A 36 10.42 -22.75 -9.27
N ALA A 37 11.51 -22.83 -8.47
CA ALA A 37 12.68 -21.97 -8.62
C ALA A 37 13.41 -22.23 -9.95
N PHE A 38 13.57 -23.49 -10.34
CA PHE A 38 14.19 -23.87 -11.61
C PHE A 38 13.36 -23.40 -12.81
N MET A 39 12.04 -23.57 -12.76
CA MET A 39 11.15 -23.09 -13.81
C MET A 39 11.16 -21.56 -13.90
N LEU A 40 11.19 -20.85 -12.75
CA LEU A 40 11.32 -19.39 -12.72
C LEU A 40 12.62 -18.94 -13.40
N ALA A 41 13.75 -19.62 -13.14
CA ALA A 41 15.02 -19.33 -13.78
C ALA A 41 14.95 -19.53 -15.30
N LYS A 42 14.33 -20.63 -15.78
CA LYS A 42 14.11 -20.87 -17.21
C LYS A 42 13.28 -19.77 -17.87
N ILE A 43 12.18 -19.35 -17.23
CA ILE A 43 11.34 -18.27 -17.73
C ILE A 43 12.16 -16.98 -17.81
N TYR A 44 12.93 -16.66 -16.77
CA TYR A 44 13.77 -15.46 -16.75
C TYR A 44 14.80 -15.47 -17.89
N MET A 45 15.52 -16.57 -18.07
CA MET A 45 16.52 -16.72 -19.14
C MET A 45 15.90 -16.60 -20.53
N GLU A 46 14.72 -17.18 -20.75
CA GLU A 46 14.00 -17.07 -22.02
C GLU A 46 13.59 -15.62 -22.32
N LEU A 47 13.03 -14.92 -21.33
CA LEU A 47 12.62 -13.53 -21.50
C LEU A 47 13.81 -12.59 -21.71
N ILE A 48 14.91 -12.80 -20.98
CA ILE A 48 16.14 -12.03 -21.20
C ILE A 48 16.73 -12.33 -22.58
N GLY A 49 16.74 -13.61 -23.00
CA GLY A 49 17.16 -13.98 -24.36
C GLY A 49 16.39 -13.23 -25.44
N ARG A 50 15.07 -13.10 -25.31
CA ARG A 50 14.24 -12.30 -26.23
C ARG A 50 14.56 -10.81 -26.17
N LEU A 51 14.83 -10.26 -24.99
CA LEU A 51 15.24 -8.85 -24.88
C LEU A 51 16.58 -8.59 -25.55
N VAL A 52 17.52 -9.54 -25.47
CA VAL A 52 18.81 -9.44 -26.16
C VAL A 52 18.62 -9.54 -27.68
N SER A 53 17.90 -10.58 -28.15
CA SER A 53 17.73 -10.82 -29.58
C SER A 53 16.86 -9.79 -30.28
N ASP A 54 15.69 -9.46 -29.70
CA ASP A 54 14.65 -8.71 -30.38
C ASP A 54 14.75 -7.19 -30.12
N LYS A 55 15.28 -6.81 -28.94
CA LYS A 55 15.33 -5.41 -28.50
C LYS A 55 16.75 -4.90 -28.20
N GLY A 56 17.76 -5.72 -28.45
CA GLY A 56 19.18 -5.35 -28.31
C GLY A 56 19.55 -4.95 -26.89
N LEU A 57 19.11 -5.72 -25.86
CA LEU A 57 19.50 -5.52 -24.47
C LEU A 57 21.02 -5.73 -24.33
N LYS A 58 21.74 -4.76 -23.80
CA LYS A 58 23.19 -4.84 -23.56
C LYS A 58 23.55 -4.88 -22.07
N LYS A 59 22.73 -4.26 -21.21
CA LYS A 59 22.98 -4.15 -19.78
C LYS A 59 21.69 -4.46 -19.01
N LEU A 60 21.80 -5.02 -17.79
CA LEU A 60 20.64 -5.37 -16.95
C LEU A 60 19.81 -4.14 -16.54
N GLU A 61 20.45 -2.99 -16.37
CA GLU A 61 19.79 -1.72 -16.03
C GLU A 61 18.78 -1.28 -17.11
N GLU A 62 18.98 -1.73 -18.35
CA GLU A 62 18.11 -1.40 -19.49
C GLU A 62 16.82 -2.24 -19.53
N ILE A 63 16.69 -3.30 -18.70
CA ILE A 63 15.53 -4.20 -18.74
C ILE A 63 14.22 -3.44 -18.63
N ASN A 64 14.13 -2.50 -17.66
CA ASN A 64 12.90 -1.75 -17.41
C ASN A 64 12.47 -0.88 -18.60
N TYR A 65 13.41 -0.42 -19.40
CA TYR A 65 13.12 0.38 -20.60
C TYR A 65 12.85 -0.47 -21.83
N LYS A 66 13.48 -1.64 -21.93
CA LYS A 66 13.38 -2.51 -23.10
C LYS A 66 12.29 -3.57 -23.02
N ALA A 67 11.84 -3.94 -21.81
CA ALA A 67 10.78 -4.93 -21.60
C ALA A 67 9.42 -4.50 -22.20
N GLY A 68 9.18 -3.20 -22.34
CA GLY A 68 7.93 -2.62 -22.83
C GLY A 68 7.13 -1.91 -21.75
N GLU A 69 6.05 -1.27 -22.15
CA GLU A 69 5.16 -0.58 -21.22
C GLU A 69 4.38 -1.60 -20.37
N ILE A 70 4.36 -1.35 -19.08
CA ILE A 70 3.58 -2.15 -18.13
C ILE A 70 2.22 -1.45 -17.96
N ASP A 71 1.14 -2.21 -18.06
CA ASP A 71 -0.16 -1.69 -17.66
C ASP A 71 -0.17 -1.48 -16.13
N VAL A 72 0.07 -0.22 -15.72
CA VAL A 72 0.14 0.16 -14.32
C VAL A 72 -1.11 -0.21 -13.52
N LYS A 73 -2.27 -0.37 -14.19
CA LYS A 73 -3.53 -0.78 -13.57
C LYS A 73 -3.52 -2.24 -13.09
N LYS A 74 -2.63 -3.07 -13.64
CA LYS A 74 -2.49 -4.49 -13.27
C LYS A 74 -1.41 -4.74 -12.22
N LEU A 75 -0.64 -3.71 -11.83
CA LEU A 75 0.35 -3.83 -10.78
C LEU A 75 -0.33 -4.05 -9.42
N LYS A 76 0.42 -4.65 -8.48
CA LYS A 76 -0.04 -4.76 -7.08
C LYS A 76 -0.28 -3.36 -6.53
N SER A 77 -1.44 -3.14 -5.95
CA SER A 77 -1.79 -1.90 -5.28
C SER A 77 -1.68 -2.06 -3.77
N TYR A 78 -1.41 -0.95 -3.10
CA TYR A 78 -1.24 -0.88 -1.66
C TYR A 78 -2.11 0.23 -1.10
N HIS A 79 -2.40 0.17 0.20
CA HIS A 79 -3.04 1.28 0.89
C HIS A 79 -2.06 2.45 1.03
N GLN A 80 -2.59 3.65 0.98
CA GLN A 80 -1.83 4.90 1.11
C GLN A 80 -2.67 5.91 1.89
N ILE A 81 -2.09 6.52 2.93
CA ILE A 81 -2.70 7.66 3.61
C ILE A 81 -2.19 8.95 2.97
N ILE A 82 -3.12 9.85 2.67
CA ILE A 82 -2.82 11.19 2.14
C ILE A 82 -3.61 12.20 2.96
N LEU A 83 -2.91 13.06 3.68
CA LEU A 83 -3.51 14.18 4.41
C LEU A 83 -3.31 15.46 3.63
N VAL A 84 -4.31 16.32 3.64
CA VAL A 84 -4.24 17.64 3.01
C VAL A 84 -3.74 18.65 4.04
N ARG A 85 -2.54 19.19 3.80
CA ARG A 85 -1.90 20.15 4.69
C ARG A 85 -2.49 21.56 4.58
N ASN A 86 -2.76 21.99 3.35
CA ASN A 86 -3.24 23.35 3.06
C ASN A 86 -4.10 23.40 1.80
N GLN A 87 -4.57 24.58 1.41
CA GLN A 87 -5.46 24.76 0.26
C GLN A 87 -4.82 24.32 -1.09
N ALA A 88 -3.51 24.48 -1.27
CA ALA A 88 -2.81 23.97 -2.46
C ALA A 88 -2.85 22.44 -2.50
N GLY A 89 -2.64 21.78 -1.35
CA GLY A 89 -2.74 20.33 -1.20
C GLY A 89 -4.12 19.80 -1.53
N LEU A 90 -5.21 20.53 -1.21
CA LEU A 90 -6.56 20.10 -1.57
C LEU A 90 -6.73 19.95 -3.09
N LYS A 91 -6.25 20.92 -3.86
CA LYS A 91 -6.26 20.85 -5.33
C LYS A 91 -5.38 19.71 -5.83
N ASN A 92 -4.22 19.52 -5.21
CA ASN A 92 -3.28 18.47 -5.55
C ASN A 92 -3.79 17.07 -5.16
N LEU A 93 -4.69 16.95 -4.18
CA LEU A 93 -5.39 15.69 -3.90
C LEU A 93 -6.51 15.40 -4.92
N TYR A 94 -7.32 16.40 -5.28
CA TYR A 94 -8.44 16.20 -6.19
C TYR A 94 -8.03 15.74 -7.58
N ARG A 95 -6.87 16.20 -8.09
CA ARG A 95 -6.34 15.78 -9.39
C ARG A 95 -6.01 14.28 -9.45
N PRO A 96 -5.16 13.70 -8.55
CA PRO A 96 -4.91 12.28 -8.52
C PRO A 96 -6.17 11.44 -8.30
N VAL A 97 -7.12 11.91 -7.44
CA VAL A 97 -8.41 11.25 -7.25
C VAL A 97 -9.22 11.22 -8.53
N SER A 98 -9.27 12.32 -9.28
CA SER A 98 -9.92 12.36 -10.60
C SER A 98 -9.23 11.41 -11.58
N TYR A 99 -7.89 11.42 -11.64
CA TYR A 99 -7.15 10.51 -12.52
C TYR A 99 -7.34 9.05 -12.15
N SER A 100 -7.46 8.73 -10.86
CA SER A 100 -7.69 7.36 -10.39
C SER A 100 -9.01 6.78 -10.91
N ASN A 101 -10.03 7.63 -11.07
CA ASN A 101 -11.33 7.22 -11.57
C ASN A 101 -11.41 7.27 -13.11
N LEU A 102 -10.79 8.28 -13.75
CA LEU A 102 -10.92 8.50 -15.20
C LEU A 102 -9.85 7.75 -16.01
N ARG A 103 -8.61 7.62 -15.49
CA ARG A 103 -7.48 7.08 -16.25
C ARG A 103 -6.98 5.76 -15.72
N TYR A 104 -6.97 5.58 -14.39
CA TYR A 104 -6.31 4.45 -13.73
C TYR A 104 -7.29 3.50 -13.03
N PHE A 105 -8.58 3.58 -13.32
CA PHE A 105 -9.57 2.69 -12.75
C PHE A 105 -9.39 1.25 -13.27
N TYR A 106 -9.20 0.32 -12.33
CA TYR A 106 -9.24 -1.12 -12.60
C TYR A 106 -9.83 -1.84 -11.40
N LYS A 107 -11.11 -2.24 -11.50
CA LYS A 107 -11.92 -2.79 -10.40
C LYS A 107 -12.12 -1.81 -9.22
N LYS A 108 -11.15 -0.97 -8.94
CA LYS A 108 -11.14 0.11 -7.96
C LYS A 108 -10.29 1.27 -8.47
N PRO A 109 -10.44 2.48 -7.91
CA PRO A 109 -9.55 3.60 -8.23
C PRO A 109 -8.11 3.29 -7.80
N LEU A 110 -7.15 3.56 -8.67
CA LEU A 110 -5.71 3.37 -8.41
C LEU A 110 -4.97 4.66 -8.74
N ILE A 111 -3.90 4.95 -7.99
CA ILE A 111 -3.05 6.12 -8.24
C ILE A 111 -1.60 5.64 -8.36
N PRO A 112 -0.95 5.81 -9.53
CA PRO A 112 0.48 5.55 -9.66
C PRO A 112 1.29 6.47 -8.76
N LYS A 113 2.39 5.98 -8.16
CA LYS A 113 3.30 6.79 -7.34
C LYS A 113 3.87 8.01 -8.07
N SER A 114 4.15 7.90 -9.38
CA SER A 114 4.59 9.04 -10.19
C SER A 114 3.60 10.19 -10.16
N VAL A 115 2.30 9.88 -10.28
CA VAL A 115 1.23 10.89 -10.19
C VAL A 115 1.16 11.53 -8.81
N LEU A 116 1.37 10.74 -7.73
CA LEU A 116 1.44 11.29 -6.37
C LEU A 116 2.63 12.23 -6.19
N LEU A 117 3.79 11.88 -6.74
CA LEU A 117 4.98 12.71 -6.67
C LEU A 117 4.83 14.04 -7.43
N GLU A 118 4.18 14.03 -8.61
CA GLU A 118 3.88 15.24 -9.38
C GLU A 118 2.93 16.20 -8.65
N HIS A 119 2.13 15.68 -7.72
CA HIS A 119 1.11 16.45 -6.98
C HIS A 119 1.40 16.51 -5.48
N ARG A 120 2.65 16.31 -5.05
CA ARG A 120 3.01 16.18 -3.63
C ARG A 120 2.87 17.47 -2.82
N GLU A 121 2.95 18.63 -3.44
CA GLU A 121 2.90 19.92 -2.75
C GLU A 121 1.63 20.08 -1.91
N GLY A 122 1.79 20.43 -0.64
CA GLY A 122 0.69 20.61 0.30
C GLY A 122 0.01 19.31 0.76
N LEU A 123 0.62 18.15 0.49
CA LEU A 123 0.17 16.84 0.97
C LEU A 123 1.17 16.25 1.97
N ILE A 124 0.65 15.45 2.89
CA ILE A 124 1.42 14.65 3.85
C ILE A 124 1.09 13.19 3.56
N PHE A 125 2.13 12.35 3.37
CA PHE A 125 1.98 10.93 3.04
C PHE A 125 2.29 10.06 4.24
N GLY A 126 1.34 9.18 4.62
CA GLY A 126 1.53 8.16 5.65
C GLY A 126 1.68 6.76 5.04
N SER A 127 2.41 5.88 5.72
CA SER A 127 2.71 4.53 5.22
C SER A 127 1.53 3.56 5.24
N ALA A 128 0.42 3.96 5.85
CA ALA A 128 -0.80 3.19 6.02
C ALA A 128 -0.61 1.91 6.87
N CYS A 129 -1.66 1.08 6.91
CA CYS A 129 -1.77 -0.15 7.70
C CYS A 129 -0.93 -1.32 7.15
N GLU A 130 -1.25 -2.54 7.57
CA GLU A 130 -0.61 -3.77 7.09
C GLU A 130 -0.74 -3.97 5.57
N ALA A 131 -1.78 -3.41 4.94
CA ALA A 131 -1.96 -3.42 3.49
C ALA A 131 -1.13 -2.34 2.76
N GLY A 132 -0.38 -1.51 3.49
CA GLY A 132 0.57 -0.53 2.96
C GLY A 132 1.82 -1.18 2.37
N GLU A 133 2.48 -0.49 1.44
CA GLU A 133 3.63 -1.04 0.73
C GLU A 133 4.82 -1.31 1.67
N LEU A 134 5.07 -0.43 2.64
CA LEU A 134 6.17 -0.58 3.60
C LEU A 134 5.97 -1.82 4.48
N PHE A 135 4.79 -1.97 5.08
CA PHE A 135 4.49 -3.13 5.92
C PHE A 135 4.57 -4.43 5.12
N GLN A 136 3.99 -4.45 3.93
CA GLN A 136 4.05 -5.61 3.03
C GLN A 136 5.48 -5.96 2.60
N ALA A 137 6.37 -4.98 2.44
CA ALA A 137 7.78 -5.24 2.15
C ALA A 137 8.47 -5.94 3.33
N MET A 138 8.14 -5.56 4.57
CA MET A 138 8.68 -6.20 5.78
C MET A 138 8.18 -7.65 5.93
N VAL A 139 6.89 -7.89 5.76
CA VAL A 139 6.29 -9.24 5.79
C VAL A 139 6.91 -10.15 4.73
N ASN A 140 7.14 -9.62 3.53
CA ASN A 140 7.78 -10.36 2.43
C ASN A 140 9.31 -10.43 2.56
N LYS A 141 9.89 -10.02 3.70
CA LYS A 141 11.33 -10.09 3.99
C LYS A 141 12.19 -9.42 2.89
N ALA A 142 11.72 -8.26 2.38
CA ALA A 142 12.49 -7.49 1.40
C ALA A 142 13.84 -7.06 2.00
N PRO A 143 14.89 -6.86 1.15
CA PRO A 143 16.18 -6.34 1.61
C PRO A 143 16.02 -5.00 2.34
N GLU A 144 16.84 -4.78 3.38
CA GLU A 144 16.78 -3.59 4.23
C GLU A 144 16.90 -2.29 3.43
N GLU A 145 17.79 -2.25 2.45
CA GLU A 145 17.96 -1.13 1.52
C GLU A 145 16.65 -0.80 0.77
N THR A 146 15.88 -1.82 0.39
CA THR A 146 14.57 -1.64 -0.24
C THR A 146 13.57 -1.05 0.73
N ILE A 147 13.53 -1.54 1.97
CA ILE A 147 12.63 -1.06 3.03
C ILE A 147 12.95 0.41 3.35
N GLU A 148 14.23 0.78 3.51
CA GLU A 148 14.64 2.17 3.72
C GLU A 148 14.27 3.09 2.56
N ARG A 149 14.47 2.64 1.33
CA ARG A 149 14.08 3.40 0.14
C ARG A 149 12.56 3.62 0.07
N LEU A 150 11.76 2.61 0.45
CA LEU A 150 10.30 2.74 0.52
C LEU A 150 9.88 3.70 1.63
N ALA A 151 10.50 3.62 2.82
CA ALA A 151 10.18 4.49 3.94
C ALA A 151 10.38 5.97 3.63
N LYS A 152 11.44 6.32 2.89
CA LYS A 152 11.75 7.70 2.46
C LYS A 152 10.70 8.35 1.54
N PHE A 153 9.73 7.59 1.05
CA PHE A 153 8.61 8.13 0.30
C PHE A 153 7.59 8.82 1.20
N TYR A 154 7.50 8.43 2.48
CA TYR A 154 6.49 8.87 3.43
C TYR A 154 7.00 10.03 4.30
N ASP A 155 6.07 10.88 4.74
CA ASP A 155 6.33 11.96 5.69
C ASP A 155 6.19 11.46 7.14
N TYR A 156 5.42 10.39 7.36
CA TYR A 156 5.37 9.64 8.61
C TYR A 156 5.11 8.16 8.36
N LEU A 157 5.55 7.33 9.30
CA LEU A 157 5.27 5.90 9.28
C LEU A 157 4.14 5.60 10.26
N GLU A 158 3.40 4.53 10.01
CA GLU A 158 2.22 4.16 10.78
C GLU A 158 2.41 2.79 11.42
N ILE A 159 1.99 2.69 12.69
CA ILE A 159 1.83 1.42 13.41
C ILE A 159 0.42 1.35 13.99
N GLN A 160 -0.09 0.14 14.17
CA GLN A 160 -1.45 -0.08 14.69
C GLN A 160 -1.42 -1.08 15.85
N PRO A 161 -2.47 -1.10 16.72
CA PRO A 161 -2.64 -2.15 17.71
C PRO A 161 -2.51 -3.53 17.08
N ILE A 162 -1.77 -4.44 17.72
CA ILE A 162 -1.52 -5.78 17.15
C ILE A 162 -2.81 -6.57 16.89
N ALA A 163 -3.87 -6.34 17.69
CA ALA A 163 -5.17 -6.96 17.49
C ALA A 163 -5.83 -6.61 16.16
N ASN A 164 -5.45 -5.50 15.52
CA ASN A 164 -5.91 -5.17 14.17
C ASN A 164 -5.38 -6.17 13.13
N ASN A 165 -4.22 -6.78 13.40
CA ASN A 165 -3.49 -7.67 12.51
C ASN A 165 -3.51 -9.14 12.97
N GLU A 166 -4.32 -9.51 13.97
CA GLU A 166 -4.41 -10.87 14.49
C GLU A 166 -4.79 -11.91 13.41
N PHE A 167 -5.51 -11.48 12.37
CA PHE A 167 -5.81 -12.33 11.23
C PHE A 167 -4.55 -12.90 10.56
N MET A 168 -3.41 -12.19 10.60
CA MET A 168 -2.14 -12.67 10.04
C MET A 168 -1.61 -13.90 10.77
N VAL A 169 -1.88 -14.00 12.08
CA VAL A 169 -1.54 -15.20 12.88
C VAL A 169 -2.49 -16.34 12.50
N ARG A 170 -3.78 -16.08 12.39
CA ARG A 170 -4.77 -17.09 11.98
C ARG A 170 -4.51 -17.66 10.56
N GLU A 171 -4.00 -16.82 9.67
CA GLU A 171 -3.67 -17.19 8.28
C GLU A 171 -2.25 -17.75 8.11
N GLY A 172 -1.46 -17.78 9.19
CA GLY A 172 -0.07 -18.26 9.17
C GLY A 172 0.92 -17.33 8.45
N THR A 173 0.55 -16.06 8.26
CA THR A 173 1.44 -15.01 7.72
C THR A 173 2.38 -14.46 8.80
N ALA A 174 1.95 -14.48 10.05
CA ALA A 174 2.75 -14.24 11.24
C ALA A 174 2.66 -15.47 12.15
N GLU A 175 3.73 -15.76 12.89
CA GLU A 175 3.78 -16.93 13.78
C GLU A 175 2.94 -16.73 15.05
N ASN A 176 2.97 -15.51 15.61
CA ASN A 176 2.30 -15.18 16.86
C ASN A 176 2.23 -13.65 17.08
N ASP A 177 1.62 -13.23 18.19
CA ASP A 177 1.50 -11.82 18.59
C ASP A 177 2.86 -11.13 18.77
N GLU A 178 3.90 -11.85 19.16
CA GLU A 178 5.22 -11.25 19.35
C GLU A 178 5.86 -10.88 18.02
N GLU A 179 5.62 -11.65 16.96
CA GLU A 179 6.02 -11.26 15.61
C GLU A 179 5.27 -10.01 15.12
N LEU A 180 3.98 -9.87 15.46
CA LEU A 180 3.22 -8.65 15.16
C LEU A 180 3.81 -7.43 15.90
N ARG A 181 4.21 -7.59 17.19
CA ARG A 181 4.92 -6.53 17.92
C ARG A 181 6.28 -6.22 17.30
N GLU A 182 6.98 -7.22 16.79
CA GLU A 182 8.27 -7.03 16.15
C GLU A 182 8.16 -6.27 14.83
N TYR A 183 7.11 -6.44 14.02
CA TYR A 183 6.86 -5.56 12.88
C TYR A 183 6.71 -4.11 13.30
N ASN A 184 5.94 -3.81 14.34
CA ASN A 184 5.80 -2.45 14.87
C ASN A 184 7.12 -1.90 15.40
N ARG A 185 7.89 -2.68 16.20
CA ARG A 185 9.23 -2.26 16.68
C ARG A 185 10.18 -1.99 15.51
N ARG A 186 10.12 -2.79 14.46
CA ARG A 186 10.95 -2.60 13.27
C ARG A 186 10.61 -1.29 12.55
N ILE A 187 9.33 -0.95 12.45
CA ILE A 187 8.88 0.35 11.89
C ILE A 187 9.38 1.50 12.77
N VAL A 188 9.29 1.38 14.09
CA VAL A 188 9.79 2.40 15.03
C VAL A 188 11.30 2.59 14.88
N ARG A 189 12.08 1.51 14.90
CA ARG A 189 13.54 1.60 14.69
C ARG A 189 13.90 2.20 13.32
N LEU A 190 13.12 1.90 12.28
CA LEU A 190 13.31 2.47 10.97
C LEU A 190 13.02 3.97 10.94
N GLY A 191 11.95 4.40 11.60
CA GLY A 191 11.61 5.82 11.80
C GLY A 191 12.73 6.56 12.53
N ASP A 192 13.19 6.02 13.66
CA ASP A 192 14.32 6.59 14.44
C ASP A 192 15.60 6.70 13.59
N LYS A 193 15.94 5.66 12.84
CA LYS A 193 17.12 5.63 11.96
C LYS A 193 17.06 6.69 10.84
N LEU A 194 15.88 6.91 10.26
CA LEU A 194 15.69 7.80 9.11
C LEU A 194 15.25 9.21 9.50
N GLY A 195 14.96 9.47 10.78
CA GLY A 195 14.39 10.74 11.24
C GLY A 195 12.95 10.96 10.76
N ILE A 196 12.20 9.89 10.50
CA ILE A 196 10.80 9.95 10.06
C ILE A 196 9.90 9.65 11.27
N PRO A 197 8.96 10.55 11.64
CA PRO A 197 8.07 10.32 12.78
C PRO A 197 7.22 9.07 12.57
N VAL A 198 6.99 8.32 13.65
CA VAL A 198 6.09 7.16 13.65
C VAL A 198 4.84 7.51 14.45
N CYS A 199 3.67 7.32 13.86
CA CYS A 199 2.37 7.58 14.46
C CYS A 199 1.63 6.27 14.72
N ALA A 200 1.08 6.11 15.93
CA ALA A 200 0.17 5.04 16.26
C ALA A 200 -1.27 5.44 15.94
N THR A 201 -1.92 4.70 15.04
CA THR A 201 -3.31 4.93 14.63
C THR A 201 -4.20 3.76 15.03
N CYS A 202 -5.49 4.03 15.23
CA CYS A 202 -6.44 3.03 15.75
C CYS A 202 -7.18 2.27 14.64
N ASP A 203 -7.25 2.82 13.43
CA ASP A 203 -8.04 2.28 12.31
C ASP A 203 -9.53 2.11 12.67
N VAL A 204 -10.15 3.18 13.14
CA VAL A 204 -11.52 3.17 13.68
C VAL A 204 -12.55 2.90 12.58
N HIS A 205 -13.38 1.88 12.78
CA HIS A 205 -14.51 1.55 11.91
C HIS A 205 -15.86 1.63 12.62
N PHE A 206 -15.88 1.65 13.95
CA PHE A 206 -17.08 1.80 14.77
C PHE A 206 -16.74 2.45 16.12
N LEU A 207 -17.76 3.00 16.81
CA LEU A 207 -17.54 3.82 17.99
C LEU A 207 -17.23 2.99 19.23
N ASP A 208 -18.15 2.14 19.65
CA ASP A 208 -18.04 1.34 20.87
C ASP A 208 -17.76 -0.13 20.54
N PRO A 209 -17.10 -0.91 21.43
CA PRO A 209 -16.91 -2.35 21.23
C PRO A 209 -18.20 -3.13 20.95
N LYS A 210 -19.35 -2.72 21.54
CA LYS A 210 -20.65 -3.32 21.29
C LYS A 210 -21.16 -3.16 19.87
N ASP A 211 -20.67 -2.14 19.13
CA ASP A 211 -21.10 -1.83 17.76
C ASP A 211 -20.48 -2.77 16.72
N ALA A 212 -19.53 -3.62 17.13
CA ALA A 212 -18.96 -4.66 16.29
C ALA A 212 -20.01 -5.55 15.61
N VAL A 213 -21.18 -5.75 16.26
CA VAL A 213 -22.29 -6.53 15.71
C VAL A 213 -22.85 -5.89 14.43
N TYR A 214 -22.95 -4.56 14.37
CA TYR A 214 -23.46 -3.86 13.18
C TYR A 214 -22.51 -4.00 12.00
N ARG A 215 -21.19 -3.83 12.25
CA ARG A 215 -20.16 -4.06 11.24
C ARG A 215 -20.18 -5.51 10.74
N LYS A 216 -20.35 -6.50 11.65
CA LYS A 216 -20.48 -7.91 11.30
C LYS A 216 -21.63 -8.15 10.32
N ILE A 217 -22.81 -7.57 10.59
CA ILE A 217 -23.98 -7.70 9.71
C ILE A 217 -23.66 -7.16 8.31
N ILE A 218 -23.04 -5.98 8.24
CA ILE A 218 -22.64 -5.36 6.96
C ILE A 218 -21.63 -6.24 6.22
N LEU A 219 -20.56 -6.69 6.87
CA LEU A 219 -19.53 -7.54 6.27
C LEU A 219 -20.11 -8.87 5.77
N THR A 220 -21.00 -9.49 6.55
CA THR A 220 -21.68 -10.72 6.16
C THR A 220 -22.53 -10.49 4.91
N SER A 221 -23.29 -9.39 4.86
CA SER A 221 -24.12 -9.05 3.70
C SER A 221 -23.30 -8.78 2.42
N MET A 222 -22.06 -8.30 2.58
CA MET A 222 -21.10 -8.07 1.50
C MET A 222 -20.32 -9.34 1.09
N GLY A 223 -20.55 -10.47 1.79
CA GLY A 223 -19.91 -11.75 1.49
C GLY A 223 -18.48 -11.89 2.01
N PHE A 224 -18.05 -11.10 3.00
CA PHE A 224 -16.76 -11.27 3.66
C PHE A 224 -16.75 -12.53 4.51
N LYS A 225 -15.77 -13.40 4.30
CA LYS A 225 -15.66 -14.71 4.97
C LYS A 225 -15.22 -14.61 6.43
N ASP A 226 -14.53 -13.54 6.79
CA ASP A 226 -13.96 -13.26 8.11
C ASP A 226 -14.84 -12.36 8.98
N ALA A 227 -16.10 -12.11 8.57
CA ALA A 227 -17.03 -11.27 9.31
C ALA A 227 -17.25 -11.72 10.78
N GLU A 228 -17.12 -13.03 11.05
CA GLU A 228 -17.22 -13.60 12.42
C GLU A 228 -15.97 -13.27 13.27
N ASN A 229 -14.80 -13.13 12.66
CA ASN A 229 -13.51 -12.94 13.31
C ASN A 229 -12.91 -11.57 12.98
N GLN A 230 -13.76 -10.54 12.92
CA GLN A 230 -13.32 -9.18 12.61
C GLN A 230 -12.39 -8.60 13.69
N ALA A 231 -11.47 -7.74 13.28
CA ALA A 231 -10.60 -7.01 14.19
C ALA A 231 -11.38 -6.02 15.09
N PRO A 232 -10.90 -5.72 16.31
CA PRO A 232 -11.56 -4.82 17.27
C PRO A 232 -11.29 -3.34 16.92
N LEU A 233 -11.85 -2.86 15.80
CA LEU A 233 -11.60 -1.54 15.22
C LEU A 233 -12.52 -0.46 15.80
N TYR A 234 -12.69 -0.43 17.13
CA TYR A 234 -13.45 0.60 17.83
C TYR A 234 -12.58 1.83 18.16
N LEU A 235 -13.23 2.96 18.44
CA LEU A 235 -12.53 4.18 18.86
C LEU A 235 -11.95 3.98 20.27
N ARG A 236 -10.63 4.01 20.38
CA ARG A 236 -9.90 3.91 21.65
C ARG A 236 -9.57 5.29 22.19
N THR A 237 -9.64 5.44 23.51
CA THR A 237 -9.14 6.64 24.21
C THR A 237 -7.60 6.68 24.14
N THR A 238 -7.04 7.82 24.55
CA THR A 238 -5.56 7.96 24.62
C THR A 238 -4.95 6.93 25.56
N GLU A 239 -5.57 6.70 26.72
CA GLU A 239 -5.13 5.72 27.71
C GLU A 239 -5.16 4.28 27.14
N GLU A 240 -6.24 3.92 26.46
CA GLU A 240 -6.36 2.63 25.78
C GLU A 240 -5.30 2.48 24.68
N MET A 241 -5.04 3.53 23.91
CA MET A 241 -3.98 3.49 22.90
C MET A 241 -2.60 3.36 23.54
N LEU A 242 -2.29 4.08 24.61
CA LEU A 242 -1.01 3.92 25.33
C LEU A 242 -0.82 2.50 25.83
N ALA A 243 -1.87 1.86 26.38
CA ALA A 243 -1.83 0.47 26.82
C ALA A 243 -1.54 -0.51 25.65
N GLN A 244 -2.04 -0.24 24.43
CA GLN A 244 -1.76 -1.08 23.26
C GLN A 244 -0.27 -1.07 22.85
N PHE A 245 0.47 -0.04 23.24
CA PHE A 245 1.88 0.16 22.84
C PHE A 245 2.88 0.10 24.02
N GLU A 246 2.45 -0.34 25.21
CA GLU A 246 3.32 -0.50 26.40
C GLU A 246 4.60 -1.31 26.12
N TYR A 247 4.54 -2.27 25.21
CA TYR A 247 5.67 -3.10 24.81
C TYR A 247 6.82 -2.33 24.10
N LEU A 248 6.59 -1.07 23.74
CA LEU A 248 7.62 -0.16 23.23
C LEU A 248 8.36 0.60 24.36
N GLY A 249 7.87 0.49 25.61
CA GLY A 249 8.28 1.30 26.74
C GLY A 249 7.52 2.65 26.80
N ALA A 250 7.35 3.19 28.01
CA ALA A 250 6.45 4.32 28.28
C ALA A 250 6.77 5.58 27.44
N GLU A 251 8.04 5.93 27.31
CA GLU A 251 8.47 7.12 26.55
C GLU A 251 8.18 6.96 25.05
N LYS A 252 8.50 5.81 24.47
CA LYS A 252 8.25 5.56 23.03
C LYS A 252 6.75 5.41 22.76
N ALA A 253 5.98 4.77 23.64
CA ALA A 253 4.52 4.70 23.53
C ALA A 253 3.90 6.11 23.51
N LYS A 254 4.33 6.99 24.44
CA LYS A 254 3.88 8.40 24.47
C LYS A 254 4.29 9.14 23.19
N GLU A 255 5.50 8.93 22.71
CA GLU A 255 5.98 9.55 21.49
C GLU A 255 5.09 9.20 20.28
N VAL A 256 4.83 7.91 20.03
CA VAL A 256 4.08 7.46 18.85
C VAL A 256 2.57 7.71 18.95
N VAL A 257 2.00 7.64 20.17
CA VAL A 257 0.55 7.80 20.38
C VAL A 257 0.14 9.27 20.51
N ILE A 258 0.95 10.10 21.18
CA ILE A 258 0.57 11.48 21.51
C ILE A 258 1.43 12.49 20.76
N THR A 259 2.75 12.43 20.93
CA THR A 259 3.64 13.51 20.44
C THR A 259 3.63 13.58 18.92
N ASN A 260 3.89 12.48 18.24
CA ASN A 260 4.01 12.48 16.79
C ASN A 260 2.66 12.66 16.09
N THR A 261 1.57 12.13 16.65
CA THR A 261 0.23 12.32 16.10
C THR A 261 -0.20 13.79 16.17
N ASN A 262 0.06 14.47 17.29
CA ASN A 262 -0.18 15.90 17.40
C ASN A 262 0.73 16.70 16.46
N ASN A 263 2.02 16.37 16.38
CA ASN A 263 2.95 17.05 15.46
C ASN A 263 2.51 16.96 13.99
N ILE A 264 1.90 15.86 13.57
CA ILE A 264 1.32 15.73 12.22
C ILE A 264 0.04 16.57 12.11
N ALA A 265 -0.84 16.49 13.10
CA ALA A 265 -2.10 17.26 13.10
C ALA A 265 -1.86 18.78 13.09
N ASP A 266 -0.87 19.26 13.85
CA ASP A 266 -0.52 20.69 13.96
C ASP A 266 0.06 21.27 12.64
N GLN A 267 0.49 20.42 11.70
CA GLN A 267 0.91 20.86 10.38
C GLN A 267 -0.26 21.15 9.43
N ILE A 268 -1.47 20.77 9.81
CA ILE A 268 -2.66 20.88 8.95
C ILE A 268 -3.37 22.20 9.21
N GLU A 269 -3.45 23.04 8.19
CA GLU A 269 -4.20 24.28 8.19
C GLU A 269 -5.71 24.02 8.10
N VAL A 270 -6.52 25.03 8.40
CA VAL A 270 -7.97 24.95 8.18
C VAL A 270 -8.26 24.93 6.69
N VAL A 271 -8.56 23.74 6.15
CA VAL A 271 -8.90 23.54 4.75
C VAL A 271 -10.38 23.21 4.61
N ARG A 272 -11.05 23.85 3.65
CA ARG A 272 -12.45 23.57 3.33
C ARG A 272 -12.52 22.67 2.11
N PRO A 273 -12.97 21.40 2.25
CA PRO A 273 -13.12 20.49 1.12
C PRO A 273 -14.09 20.99 0.05
N ILE A 274 -15.18 21.64 0.49
CA ILE A 274 -16.17 22.23 -0.40
C ILE A 274 -16.07 23.75 -0.30
N PRO A 275 -15.71 24.45 -1.40
CA PRO A 275 -15.68 25.91 -1.43
C PRO A 275 -17.05 26.52 -1.09
N LYS A 276 -17.04 27.70 -0.48
CA LYS A 276 -18.29 28.47 -0.28
C LYS A 276 -18.71 29.06 -1.62
N GLY A 277 -20.01 28.97 -1.91
CA GLY A 277 -20.62 29.57 -3.10
C GLY A 277 -21.00 28.55 -4.16
N THR A 278 -21.62 29.04 -5.21
CA THR A 278 -22.00 28.27 -6.40
C THR A 278 -21.06 28.65 -7.53
N PHE A 279 -20.55 27.66 -8.25
CA PHE A 279 -19.66 27.86 -9.38
C PHE A 279 -20.35 27.30 -10.62
N THR A 280 -20.73 28.19 -11.54
CA THR A 280 -21.29 27.76 -12.83
C THR A 280 -20.17 27.22 -13.71
N PRO A 281 -20.31 26.02 -14.27
CA PRO A 281 -19.31 25.51 -15.23
C PRO A 281 -19.29 26.39 -16.48
N THR A 282 -18.07 26.69 -16.95
CA THR A 282 -17.89 27.34 -18.25
C THR A 282 -17.94 26.26 -19.32
N ILE A 283 -18.85 26.40 -20.26
CA ILE A 283 -19.00 25.52 -21.43
C ILE A 283 -18.60 26.36 -22.63
N ASP A 284 -17.53 25.95 -23.32
CA ASP A 284 -17.06 26.66 -24.51
C ASP A 284 -18.17 26.71 -25.58
N GLY A 285 -18.44 27.90 -26.10
CA GLY A 285 -19.44 28.12 -27.10
C GLY A 285 -20.90 28.26 -26.57
N ALA A 286 -21.14 28.14 -25.27
CA ALA A 286 -22.52 28.29 -24.72
C ALA A 286 -23.07 29.72 -24.82
N GLU A 287 -22.22 30.71 -25.11
CA GLU A 287 -22.62 32.11 -25.30
C GLU A 287 -23.06 32.40 -26.77
N GLU A 288 -22.84 31.46 -27.68
CA GLU A 288 -23.16 31.57 -29.11
C GLU A 288 -24.52 30.95 -29.49
N GLU A 289 -25.17 30.27 -28.56
CA GLU A 289 -26.54 29.72 -28.68
C GLU A 289 -27.58 30.64 -27.98
#